data_6b0f101192b57e35415cce7a8d5ff934
#
_entry.id   6b0f101192b57e35415cce7a8d5ff934
#
_cell.length_a   1.000
_cell.length_b   1.000
_cell.length_c   1.000
_cell.angle_alpha   90.00
_cell.angle_beta   90.00
_cell.angle_gamma   90.00
#
_symmetry.space_group_name_H-M   'P 1'
#
loop_
_entity.id
_entity.type
_entity.pdbx_description
1 polymer ?
#
loop_
_entity_poly.entity_id
_entity_poly.type
_entity_poly.pdbx_seq_one_letter_code
_entity_poly.pdbx_strand_id
1 'polypeptide(L)'
;LVMAAGLTPYSVEAMSCFMAGTKCEQTFLRKTEEEGFPETMCSYHRVFLGAALTGILPKPNCMIYTNLACDGNMMTFPYLKDKFECPGFYIDVPYEKNRESVLYVADQLRKLKRFLEETTDRRISEETVRSAVDNSRKAAANYKKQLALRCAHDPVTSLTNELYALFMCHLMAGSETAVTYTEKLL
;
A
#
# COMPACT_ATOMS: atom_id res chain seq x y z
N LEU A 1 7.60 3.75 7.43
CA LEU A 1 7.21 3.55 8.84
C LEU A 1 6.69 2.13 9.07
N VAL A 2 5.79 1.58 8.23
CA VAL A 2 5.23 0.23 8.40
C VAL A 2 6.34 -0.83 8.48
N MET A 3 7.29 -0.82 7.54
CA MET A 3 8.45 -1.72 7.54
C MET A 3 9.36 -1.49 8.76
N ALA A 4 9.54 -0.24 9.18
CA ALA A 4 10.31 0.10 10.38
C ALA A 4 9.64 -0.40 11.68
N ALA A 5 8.32 -0.58 11.67
CA ALA A 5 7.57 -1.20 12.77
C ALA A 5 7.63 -2.75 12.75
N GLY A 6 8.28 -3.36 11.76
CA GLY A 6 8.33 -4.81 11.60
C GLY A 6 7.01 -5.42 11.15
N LEU A 7 6.14 -4.63 10.51
CA LEU A 7 4.86 -5.08 9.96
C LEU A 7 5.00 -5.42 8.48
N THR A 8 4.21 -6.39 8.03
CA THR A 8 4.09 -6.75 6.61
C THR A 8 2.86 -6.07 6.03
N PRO A 9 3.02 -5.14 5.08
CA PRO A 9 1.89 -4.48 4.44
C PRO A 9 1.26 -5.34 3.35
N TYR A 10 -0.04 -5.18 3.14
CA TYR A 10 -0.71 -5.54 1.89
C TYR A 10 -1.65 -4.40 1.47
N SER A 11 -1.92 -4.27 0.18
CA SER A 11 -2.69 -3.15 -0.36
C SER A 11 -3.91 -3.62 -1.14
N VAL A 12 -4.89 -2.71 -1.23
CA VAL A 12 -6.10 -2.87 -2.05
C VAL A 12 -5.74 -3.22 -3.49
N GLU A 13 -4.85 -2.43 -4.07
CA GLU A 13 -4.49 -2.52 -5.50
C GLU A 13 -3.83 -3.86 -5.81
N ALA A 14 -2.84 -4.27 -5.02
CA ALA A 14 -2.11 -5.51 -5.24
C ALA A 14 -3.01 -6.74 -5.08
N MET A 15 -3.86 -6.75 -4.05
CA MET A 15 -4.78 -7.87 -3.80
C MET A 15 -5.84 -7.96 -4.88
N SER A 16 -6.43 -6.83 -5.28
CA SER A 16 -7.44 -6.80 -6.35
C SER A 16 -6.86 -7.17 -7.71
N CYS A 17 -5.65 -6.72 -8.04
CA CYS A 17 -4.93 -7.15 -9.24
C CYS A 17 -4.68 -8.65 -9.26
N PHE A 18 -4.24 -9.22 -8.15
CA PHE A 18 -4.01 -10.66 -8.03
C PHE A 18 -5.31 -11.46 -8.27
N MET A 19 -6.40 -11.05 -7.66
CA MET A 19 -7.71 -11.69 -7.82
C MET A 19 -8.25 -11.56 -9.24
N ALA A 20 -8.09 -10.40 -9.88
CA ALA A 20 -8.44 -10.20 -11.27
C ALA A 20 -7.57 -11.03 -12.22
N GLY A 21 -6.26 -11.11 -11.96
CA GLY A 21 -5.32 -11.92 -12.73
C GLY A 21 -5.64 -13.43 -12.68
N THR A 22 -6.19 -13.89 -11.56
CA THR A 22 -6.66 -15.28 -11.38
C THR A 22 -8.11 -15.50 -11.83
N LYS A 23 -8.78 -14.46 -12.37
CA LYS A 23 -10.17 -14.47 -12.85
C LYS A 23 -11.20 -14.89 -11.80
N CYS A 24 -10.97 -14.56 -10.55
CA CYS A 24 -11.89 -14.84 -9.44
C CYS A 24 -12.61 -13.59 -8.89
N GLU A 25 -12.39 -12.44 -9.50
CA GLU A 25 -12.92 -11.14 -9.07
C GLU A 25 -14.45 -11.10 -8.98
N GLN A 26 -15.15 -11.82 -9.84
CA GLN A 26 -16.62 -11.83 -9.89
C GLN A 26 -17.28 -12.34 -8.62
N THR A 27 -16.63 -13.28 -7.94
CA THR A 27 -17.11 -13.79 -6.65
C THR A 27 -17.10 -12.71 -5.58
N PHE A 28 -16.04 -11.91 -5.57
CA PHE A 28 -15.86 -10.84 -4.58
C PHE A 28 -16.72 -9.61 -4.90
N LEU A 29 -16.91 -9.29 -6.18
CA LEU A 29 -17.81 -8.22 -6.61
C LEU A 29 -19.24 -8.49 -6.13
N ARG A 30 -19.75 -9.71 -6.37
CA ARG A 30 -21.10 -10.10 -5.91
C ARG A 30 -21.21 -10.04 -4.38
N LYS A 31 -20.19 -10.50 -3.65
CA LYS A 31 -20.21 -10.41 -2.19
C LYS A 31 -20.31 -8.99 -1.68
N THR A 32 -19.64 -8.06 -2.33
CA THR A 32 -19.69 -6.63 -1.99
C THR A 32 -21.07 -6.02 -2.28
N GLU A 33 -21.71 -6.41 -3.37
CA GLU A 33 -23.09 -6.00 -3.73
C GLU A 33 -24.12 -6.53 -2.72
N GLU A 34 -23.99 -7.79 -2.30
CA GLU A 34 -24.83 -8.39 -1.26
C GLU A 34 -24.76 -7.64 0.08
N GLU A 35 -23.62 -7.02 0.37
CA GLU A 35 -23.43 -6.17 1.56
C GLU A 35 -23.94 -4.72 1.37
N GLY A 36 -24.51 -4.42 0.19
CA GLY A 36 -25.17 -3.14 -0.10
C GLY A 36 -24.25 -2.08 -0.73
N PHE A 37 -23.06 -2.42 -1.16
CA PHE A 37 -22.20 -1.47 -1.87
C PHE A 37 -22.63 -1.32 -3.32
N PRO A 38 -22.67 -0.09 -3.86
CA PRO A 38 -23.16 0.14 -5.21
C PRO A 38 -22.18 -0.35 -6.29
N GLU A 39 -22.70 -0.82 -7.41
CA GLU A 39 -21.91 -1.23 -8.57
C GLU A 39 -21.08 -0.10 -9.17
N THR A 40 -21.48 1.14 -8.95
CA THR A 40 -20.76 2.33 -9.40
C THR A 40 -19.47 2.62 -8.62
N MET A 41 -19.28 1.97 -7.45
CA MET A 41 -18.03 2.06 -6.72
C MET A 41 -16.88 1.41 -7.50
N CYS A 42 -15.67 1.95 -7.38
CA CYS A 42 -14.49 1.43 -8.04
C CYS A 42 -14.32 -0.09 -7.82
N SER A 43 -14.19 -0.85 -8.91
CA SER A 43 -14.09 -2.31 -8.88
C SER A 43 -12.88 -2.82 -8.08
N TYR A 44 -11.78 -2.09 -8.04
CA TYR A 44 -10.63 -2.44 -7.18
C TYR A 44 -11.02 -2.49 -5.70
N HIS A 45 -11.74 -1.47 -5.23
CA HIS A 45 -12.22 -1.42 -3.86
C HIS A 45 -13.29 -2.50 -3.59
N ARG A 46 -14.19 -2.73 -4.54
CA ARG A 46 -15.23 -3.75 -4.42
C ARG A 46 -14.64 -5.17 -4.34
N VAL A 47 -13.68 -5.50 -5.18
CA VAL A 47 -12.98 -6.81 -5.13
C VAL A 47 -12.28 -6.99 -3.80
N PHE A 48 -11.55 -5.99 -3.32
CA PHE A 48 -10.86 -6.04 -2.05
C PHE A 48 -11.82 -6.18 -0.86
N LEU A 49 -12.91 -5.39 -0.84
CA LEU A 49 -13.97 -5.49 0.15
C LEU A 49 -14.59 -6.89 0.19
N GLY A 50 -15.00 -7.41 -0.96
CA GLY A 50 -15.57 -8.75 -1.06
C GLY A 50 -14.62 -9.83 -0.58
N ALA A 51 -13.33 -9.73 -0.92
CA ALA A 51 -12.31 -10.64 -0.43
C ALA A 51 -12.12 -10.56 1.09
N ALA A 52 -12.13 -9.36 1.64
CA ALA A 52 -12.06 -9.16 3.08
C ALA A 52 -13.31 -9.76 3.80
N LEU A 53 -14.49 -9.54 3.24
CA LEU A 53 -15.77 -10.01 3.80
C LEU A 53 -15.95 -11.54 3.70
N THR A 54 -15.32 -12.18 2.74
CA THR A 54 -15.31 -13.65 2.63
C THR A 54 -14.30 -14.32 3.56
N GLY A 55 -13.46 -13.54 4.26
CA GLY A 55 -12.45 -14.06 5.17
C GLY A 55 -11.21 -14.67 4.47
N ILE A 56 -11.08 -14.51 3.14
CA ILE A 56 -9.90 -14.98 2.41
C ILE A 56 -8.66 -14.14 2.72
N LEU A 57 -8.84 -12.89 3.11
CA LEU A 57 -7.76 -12.02 3.56
C LEU A 57 -7.54 -12.18 5.07
N PRO A 58 -6.29 -12.16 5.53
CA PRO A 58 -6.02 -12.20 6.96
C PRO A 58 -6.57 -10.95 7.66
N LYS A 59 -7.05 -11.11 8.89
CA LYS A 59 -7.45 -9.97 9.72
C LYS A 59 -6.22 -9.07 9.95
N PRO A 60 -6.30 -7.77 9.60
CA PRO A 60 -5.18 -6.85 9.80
C PRO A 60 -4.98 -6.51 11.29
N ASN A 61 -3.74 -6.26 11.68
CA ASN A 61 -3.44 -5.70 13.01
C ASN A 61 -3.86 -4.23 13.10
N CYS A 62 -3.72 -3.49 12.01
CA CYS A 62 -4.19 -2.12 11.87
C CYS A 62 -4.39 -1.77 10.41
N MET A 63 -5.10 -0.67 10.16
CA MET A 63 -5.28 -0.10 8.83
C MET A 63 -4.68 1.30 8.76
N ILE A 64 -3.95 1.57 7.68
CA ILE A 64 -3.40 2.90 7.38
C ILE A 64 -3.92 3.28 6.00
N TYR A 65 -4.58 4.42 5.92
CA TYR A 65 -5.18 4.89 4.68
C TYR A 65 -5.08 6.41 4.52
N THR A 66 -5.27 6.88 3.31
CA THR A 66 -5.07 8.29 2.95
C THR A 66 -6.05 8.70 1.85
N ASN A 67 -6.32 10.00 1.74
CA ASN A 67 -7.06 10.61 0.63
C ASN A 67 -6.19 10.85 -0.62
N LEU A 68 -4.89 10.54 -0.56
CA LEU A 68 -3.94 10.97 -1.60
C LEU A 68 -4.24 10.40 -2.99
N ALA A 69 -4.63 9.13 -3.07
CA ALA A 69 -4.78 8.46 -4.35
C ALA A 69 -6.24 8.39 -4.84
N CYS A 70 -7.18 8.15 -3.92
CA CYS A 70 -8.56 7.85 -4.28
C CYS A 70 -9.51 8.04 -3.10
N ASP A 71 -10.67 8.66 -3.35
CA ASP A 71 -11.73 8.82 -2.35
C ASP A 71 -12.37 7.49 -1.94
N GLY A 72 -12.24 6.44 -2.75
CA GLY A 72 -12.66 5.09 -2.40
C GLY A 72 -12.03 4.56 -1.11
N ASN A 73 -10.84 5.04 -0.76
CA ASN A 73 -10.20 4.76 0.52
C ASN A 73 -11.06 5.20 1.71
N MET A 74 -11.75 6.33 1.57
CA MET A 74 -12.57 6.91 2.63
C MET A 74 -13.86 6.14 2.89
N MET A 75 -14.27 5.27 1.99
CA MET A 75 -15.39 4.35 2.17
C MET A 75 -14.89 2.97 2.64
N THR A 76 -13.88 2.44 1.97
CA THR A 76 -13.39 1.08 2.17
C THR A 76 -12.78 0.88 3.56
N PHE A 77 -11.85 1.72 3.95
CA PHE A 77 -11.08 1.50 5.18
C PHE A 77 -11.86 1.78 6.47
N PRO A 78 -12.67 2.86 6.58
CA PRO A 78 -13.53 3.03 7.75
C PRO A 78 -14.52 1.86 7.94
N TYR A 79 -15.15 1.41 6.85
CA TYR A 79 -16.03 0.25 6.92
C TYR A 79 -15.31 -1.02 7.39
N LEU A 80 -14.16 -1.34 6.80
CA LEU A 80 -13.39 -2.53 7.20
C LEU A 80 -12.80 -2.41 8.61
N LYS A 81 -12.39 -1.21 9.02
CA LYS A 81 -11.92 -0.94 10.38
C LYS A 81 -13.01 -1.32 11.41
N ASP A 82 -14.23 -0.89 11.18
CA ASP A 82 -15.35 -1.19 12.06
C ASP A 82 -15.74 -2.67 11.97
N LYS A 83 -15.77 -3.25 10.77
CA LYS A 83 -16.09 -4.68 10.54
C LYS A 83 -15.09 -5.61 11.21
N PHE A 84 -13.81 -5.29 11.18
CA PHE A 84 -12.75 -6.10 11.78
C PHE A 84 -12.42 -5.70 13.22
N GLU A 85 -13.04 -4.65 13.74
CA GLU A 85 -12.75 -4.12 15.08
C GLU A 85 -11.24 -3.92 15.28
N CYS A 86 -10.56 -3.34 14.28
CA CYS A 86 -9.13 -3.11 14.31
C CYS A 86 -8.79 -1.62 14.32
N PRO A 87 -7.67 -1.21 14.95
CA PRO A 87 -7.27 0.18 14.96
C PRO A 87 -6.96 0.69 13.53
N GLY A 88 -7.29 1.96 13.27
CA GLY A 88 -7.04 2.59 11.98
C GLY A 88 -6.42 3.97 12.12
N PHE A 89 -5.53 4.31 11.21
CA PHE A 89 -4.90 5.63 11.14
C PHE A 89 -5.13 6.24 9.76
N TYR A 90 -5.74 7.41 9.74
CA TYR A 90 -5.96 8.20 8.54
C TYR A 90 -4.86 9.24 8.38
N ILE A 91 -4.27 9.31 7.19
CA ILE A 91 -3.31 10.34 6.80
C ILE A 91 -4.02 11.27 5.82
N ASP A 92 -4.29 12.49 6.28
CA ASP A 92 -4.84 13.55 5.44
C ASP A 92 -3.72 14.26 4.70
N VAL A 93 -3.76 14.20 3.37
CA VAL A 93 -2.78 14.87 2.52
C VAL A 93 -3.45 16.03 1.83
N PRO A 94 -3.08 17.29 2.15
CA PRO A 94 -3.63 18.48 1.51
C PRO A 94 -3.35 18.49 0.01
N TYR A 95 -4.28 19.00 -0.75
CA TYR A 95 -4.13 19.17 -2.19
C TYR A 95 -3.03 20.19 -2.55
N GLU A 96 -2.91 21.24 -1.75
CA GLU A 96 -1.93 22.29 -1.94
C GLU A 96 -0.51 21.86 -1.55
N LYS A 97 0.46 22.17 -2.43
CA LYS A 97 1.87 21.82 -2.25
C LYS A 97 2.66 23.03 -1.73
N ASN A 98 2.50 23.35 -0.46
CA ASN A 98 3.21 24.44 0.20
C ASN A 98 3.94 23.95 1.47
N ARG A 99 4.66 24.86 2.12
CA ARG A 99 5.43 24.54 3.34
C ARG A 99 4.52 24.08 4.49
N GLU A 100 3.35 24.67 4.62
CA GLU A 100 2.39 24.36 5.69
C GLU A 100 1.85 22.94 5.53
N SER A 101 1.49 22.55 4.30
CA SER A 101 1.08 21.19 3.97
C SER A 101 2.16 20.16 4.29
N VAL A 102 3.43 20.47 4.00
CA VAL A 102 4.56 19.59 4.36
C VAL A 102 4.68 19.43 5.87
N LEU A 103 4.57 20.49 6.63
CA LEU A 103 4.64 20.45 8.10
C LEU A 103 3.44 19.69 8.69
N TYR A 104 2.25 19.88 8.13
CA TYR A 104 1.04 19.18 8.51
C TYR A 104 1.15 17.67 8.30
N VAL A 105 1.60 17.23 7.14
CA VAL A 105 1.83 15.80 6.86
C VAL A 105 2.96 15.24 7.74
N ALA A 106 4.03 16.00 7.95
CA ALA A 106 5.12 15.58 8.83
C ALA A 106 4.65 15.34 10.28
N ASP A 107 3.75 16.17 10.80
CA ASP A 107 3.16 15.95 12.13
C ASP A 107 2.30 14.68 12.16
N GLN A 108 1.49 14.43 11.13
CA GLN A 108 0.73 13.20 11.02
C GLN A 108 1.62 11.95 10.94
N LEU A 109 2.76 12.02 10.24
CA LEU A 109 3.73 10.90 10.21
C LEU A 109 4.37 10.64 11.59
N ARG A 110 4.56 11.68 12.42
CA ARG A 110 5.00 11.50 13.82
C ARG A 110 3.90 10.84 14.66
N LYS A 111 2.64 11.23 14.45
CA LYS A 111 1.48 10.60 15.10
C LYS A 111 1.32 9.14 14.65
N LEU A 112 1.48 8.87 13.35
CA LEU A 112 1.49 7.50 12.81
C LEU A 112 2.58 6.65 13.43
N LYS A 113 3.80 7.19 13.63
CA LYS A 113 4.87 6.47 14.32
C LYS A 113 4.42 6.01 15.71
N ARG A 114 3.84 6.91 16.51
CA ARG A 114 3.33 6.57 17.85
C ARG A 114 2.22 5.53 17.79
N PHE A 115 1.25 5.71 16.89
CA PHE A 115 0.18 4.74 16.65
C PHE A 115 0.71 3.34 16.34
N LEU A 116 1.75 3.23 15.51
CA LEU A 116 2.38 1.96 15.19
C LEU A 116 3.13 1.37 16.38
N GLU A 117 3.82 2.20 17.18
CA GLU A 117 4.50 1.78 18.41
C GLU A 117 3.49 1.20 19.43
N GLU A 118 2.36 1.86 19.61
CA GLU A 118 1.26 1.41 20.48
C GLU A 118 0.60 0.11 19.96
N THR A 119 0.37 0.03 18.63
CA THR A 119 -0.27 -1.14 18.01
C THR A 119 0.61 -2.39 18.06
N THR A 120 1.93 -2.23 17.97
CA THR A 120 2.89 -3.34 17.90
C THR A 120 3.57 -3.64 19.23
N ASP A 121 3.40 -2.79 20.23
CA ASP A 121 4.14 -2.79 21.48
C ASP A 121 5.67 -2.81 21.24
N ARG A 122 6.11 -2.06 20.22
CA ARG A 122 7.52 -1.96 19.81
C ARG A 122 7.93 -0.52 19.61
N ARG A 123 9.11 -0.16 20.10
CA ARG A 123 9.68 1.15 19.84
C ARG A 123 10.34 1.20 18.46
N ILE A 124 10.01 2.23 17.69
CA ILE A 124 10.60 2.50 16.38
C ILE A 124 11.69 3.55 16.53
N SER A 125 12.96 3.16 16.41
CA SER A 125 14.09 4.08 16.53
C SER A 125 14.21 5.00 15.30
N GLU A 126 14.86 6.15 15.45
CA GLU A 126 15.17 7.02 14.32
C GLU A 126 16.10 6.34 13.32
N GLU A 127 17.03 5.52 13.80
CA GLU A 127 17.96 4.76 12.97
C GLU A 127 17.20 3.78 12.08
N THR A 128 16.21 3.04 12.62
CA THR A 128 15.37 2.12 11.85
C THR A 128 14.55 2.86 10.78
N VAL A 129 14.01 4.04 11.12
CA VAL A 129 13.29 4.87 10.16
C VAL A 129 14.23 5.37 9.05
N ARG A 130 15.41 5.84 9.41
CA ARG A 130 16.42 6.31 8.45
C ARG A 130 16.85 5.19 7.50
N SER A 131 17.16 4.00 8.04
CA SER A 131 17.48 2.82 7.23
C SER A 131 16.36 2.47 6.25
N ALA A 132 15.11 2.46 6.69
CA ALA A 132 13.96 2.20 5.82
C ALA A 132 13.79 3.28 4.73
N VAL A 133 14.04 4.55 5.03
CA VAL A 133 14.01 5.64 4.04
C VAL A 133 15.14 5.47 3.02
N ASP A 134 16.34 5.13 3.46
CA ASP A 134 17.49 4.92 2.56
C ASP A 134 17.27 3.71 1.64
N ASN A 135 16.73 2.60 2.17
CA ASN A 135 16.33 1.45 1.37
C ASN A 135 15.26 1.81 0.33
N SER A 136 14.24 2.58 0.73
CA SER A 136 13.20 3.05 -0.19
C SER A 136 13.79 3.91 -1.32
N ARG A 137 14.72 4.82 -1.00
CA ARG A 137 15.42 5.66 -2.00
C ARG A 137 16.26 4.83 -2.96
N LYS A 138 17.01 3.84 -2.44
CA LYS A 138 17.82 2.93 -3.27
C LYS A 138 16.94 2.14 -4.23
N ALA A 139 15.90 1.49 -3.72
CA ALA A 139 14.97 0.72 -4.54
C ALA A 139 14.31 1.58 -5.63
N ALA A 140 13.84 2.78 -5.29
CA ALA A 140 13.25 3.72 -6.25
C ALA A 140 14.27 4.19 -7.31
N ALA A 141 15.52 4.43 -6.92
CA ALA A 141 16.58 4.80 -7.86
C ALA A 141 16.92 3.66 -8.85
N ASN A 142 16.97 2.43 -8.35
CA ASN A 142 17.17 1.24 -9.19
C ASN A 142 15.99 1.04 -10.15
N TYR A 143 14.76 1.13 -9.65
CA TYR A 143 13.57 1.01 -10.48
C TYR A 143 13.51 2.11 -11.57
N LYS A 144 13.89 3.34 -11.24
CA LYS A 144 14.01 4.42 -12.25
C LYS A 144 15.03 4.10 -13.34
N LYS A 145 16.18 3.51 -13.00
CA LYS A 145 17.18 3.07 -14.00
C LYS A 145 16.61 1.96 -14.88
N GLN A 146 15.95 0.98 -14.29
CA GLN A 146 15.30 -0.11 -14.99
C GLN A 146 14.26 0.40 -15.99
N LEU A 147 13.39 1.37 -15.57
CA LEU A 147 12.45 2.00 -16.48
C LEU A 147 13.14 2.73 -17.65
N ALA A 148 14.31 3.34 -17.43
CA ALA A 148 15.07 3.97 -18.49
C ALA A 148 15.60 2.96 -19.51
N LEU A 149 15.96 1.75 -19.09
CA LEU A 149 16.40 0.67 -20.00
C LEU A 149 15.26 0.20 -20.93
N ARG A 150 14.00 0.33 -20.52
CA ARG A 150 12.84 0.01 -21.36
C ARG A 150 12.63 0.99 -22.52
N CYS A 151 13.18 2.19 -22.41
CA CYS A 151 13.13 3.16 -23.50
C CYS A 151 14.13 2.80 -24.62
N ALA A 152 14.93 1.75 -24.45
CA ALA A 152 15.78 1.20 -25.53
C ALA A 152 14.91 0.58 -26.63
N HIS A 153 15.49 0.47 -27.82
CA HIS A 153 14.79 -0.04 -29.01
C HIS A 153 14.22 -1.46 -28.83
N ASP A 154 14.92 -2.30 -28.05
CA ASP A 154 14.50 -3.65 -27.71
C ASP A 154 14.30 -3.77 -26.20
N PRO A 155 13.06 -3.67 -25.69
CA PRO A 155 12.81 -3.78 -24.25
C PRO A 155 13.16 -5.16 -23.73
N VAL A 156 14.05 -5.20 -22.73
CA VAL A 156 14.57 -6.45 -22.13
C VAL A 156 13.66 -7.10 -21.11
N THR A 157 12.58 -6.41 -20.73
CA THR A 157 11.63 -6.90 -19.71
C THR A 157 10.20 -6.92 -20.21
N SER A 158 9.40 -7.87 -19.73
CA SER A 158 7.95 -7.93 -20.01
C SER A 158 7.18 -6.95 -19.15
N LEU A 159 5.97 -6.58 -19.59
CA LEU A 159 5.02 -5.79 -18.78
C LEU A 159 4.70 -6.45 -17.44
N THR A 160 4.65 -7.78 -17.41
CA THR A 160 4.42 -8.54 -16.16
C THR A 160 5.53 -8.30 -15.15
N ASN A 161 6.78 -8.33 -15.58
CA ASN A 161 7.92 -8.03 -14.69
C ASN A 161 7.87 -6.60 -14.15
N GLU A 162 7.38 -5.66 -14.96
CA GLU A 162 7.19 -4.28 -14.54
C GLU A 162 6.14 -4.13 -13.44
N LEU A 163 5.01 -4.83 -13.59
CA LEU A 163 3.97 -4.83 -12.57
C LEU A 163 4.49 -5.44 -11.26
N TYR A 164 5.25 -6.52 -11.32
CA TYR A 164 5.91 -7.06 -10.13
C TYR A 164 6.89 -6.08 -9.49
N ALA A 165 7.69 -5.38 -10.30
CA ALA A 165 8.63 -4.38 -9.81
C ALA A 165 7.90 -3.20 -9.15
N LEU A 166 6.80 -2.73 -9.75
CA LEU A 166 5.95 -1.70 -9.19
C LEU A 166 5.40 -2.12 -7.81
N PHE A 167 4.82 -3.31 -7.70
CA PHE A 167 4.27 -3.80 -6.44
C PHE A 167 5.34 -4.04 -5.40
N MET A 168 6.50 -4.56 -5.77
CA MET A 168 7.63 -4.72 -4.85
C MET A 168 8.11 -3.37 -4.31
N CYS A 169 8.25 -2.37 -5.16
CA CYS A 169 8.63 -1.02 -4.73
C CYS A 169 7.56 -0.35 -3.86
N HIS A 170 6.29 -0.65 -4.09
CA HIS A 170 5.16 -0.06 -3.37
C HIS A 170 4.92 -0.75 -2.01
N LEU A 171 4.77 -2.07 -2.01
CA LEU A 171 4.44 -2.83 -0.80
C LEU A 171 5.64 -3.01 0.13
N MET A 172 6.80 -3.27 -0.45
CA MET A 172 8.02 -3.55 0.32
C MET A 172 8.92 -2.31 0.48
N ALA A 173 8.37 -1.11 0.23
CA ALA A 173 9.09 0.15 0.37
C ALA A 173 9.78 0.27 1.73
N GLY A 174 11.10 0.44 1.72
CA GLY A 174 11.91 0.53 2.93
C GLY A 174 12.52 -0.79 3.42
N SER A 175 12.23 -1.92 2.76
CA SER A 175 12.88 -3.20 3.07
C SER A 175 14.15 -3.42 2.25
N GLU A 176 15.07 -4.24 2.78
CA GLU A 176 16.22 -4.75 2.02
C GLU A 176 15.79 -5.66 0.87
N THR A 177 14.65 -6.34 1.02
CA THR A 177 14.06 -7.18 -0.03
C THR A 177 13.77 -6.36 -1.29
N ALA A 178 13.18 -5.15 -1.16
CA ALA A 178 12.92 -4.27 -2.28
C ALA A 178 14.21 -3.79 -2.95
N VAL A 179 15.26 -3.49 -2.17
CA VAL A 179 16.58 -3.11 -2.70
C VAL A 179 17.16 -4.27 -3.50
N THR A 180 17.27 -5.45 -2.90
CA THR A 180 17.84 -6.66 -3.55
C THR A 180 17.05 -7.04 -4.80
N TYR A 181 15.73 -6.96 -4.76
CA TYR A 181 14.88 -7.24 -5.92
C TYR A 181 15.17 -6.26 -7.07
N THR A 182 15.20 -4.97 -6.77
CA THR A 182 15.44 -3.95 -7.80
C THR A 182 16.88 -3.93 -8.33
N GLU A 183 17.86 -4.35 -7.54
CA GLU A 183 19.24 -4.57 -8.00
C GLU A 183 19.32 -5.71 -9.02
N LYS A 184 18.55 -6.78 -8.84
CA LYS A 184 18.50 -7.91 -9.79
C LYS A 184 17.75 -7.61 -11.08
N LEU A 185 17.02 -6.51 -11.15
CA LEU A 185 16.35 -6.04 -12.37
C LEU A 185 17.27 -5.21 -13.28
N LEU A 186 18.42 -4.76 -12.78
CA LEU A 186 19.44 -4.00 -13.52
C LEU A 186 20.45 -4.91 -14.18
#